data_3ebc4aa57aedabb0020aaa129d1556a4
#
_entry.id   3ebc4aa57aedabb0020aaa129d1556a4
#
_cell.length_a   1.000
_cell.length_b   1.000
_cell.length_c   1.000
_cell.angle_alpha   90.00
_cell.angle_beta   90.00
_cell.angle_gamma   90.00
#
_symmetry.space_group_name_H-M   'P 1'
#
loop_
_entity.id
_entity.type
_entity.pdbx_description
1 polymer ?
#
loop_
_entity_poly.entity_id
_entity_poly.type
_entity_poly.pdbx_seq_one_letter_code
_entity_poly.pdbx_strand_id
1 'polypeptide(L)'
;MNKGKTMTNKIKGAASELHGGIFGLGEPNDAYAPYFIGQSYLNALTAPDDYLPIHNVTFEPGCRNNWHIHHASNGGGQVLICVDGEGWYQEEGKPAQHLHPGDIVEIPANVKHWHGATANSWFSHLAFEYPGENASNEWLEPVNDEQYSALEI
;
A
#
# COMPACT_ATOMS: atom_id res chain seq x y z
N MET A 1 -9.29 10.96 18.41
CA MET A 1 -9.89 9.68 18.08
C MET A 1 -11.38 9.70 18.18
N ASN A 2 -12.06 9.20 17.22
CA ASN A 2 -13.51 9.26 17.13
C ASN A 2 -14.14 7.93 17.61
N LYS A 3 -14.69 7.92 18.84
CA LYS A 3 -15.26 6.73 19.45
C LYS A 3 -16.55 6.27 18.76
N GLY A 4 -17.36 7.20 18.26
CA GLY A 4 -18.58 6.87 17.53
C GLY A 4 -18.25 6.15 16.22
N LYS A 5 -17.20 6.58 15.55
CA LYS A 5 -16.72 5.92 14.32
C LYS A 5 -16.27 4.49 14.63
N THR A 6 -15.61 4.27 15.74
CA THR A 6 -15.18 2.93 16.16
C THR A 6 -16.37 2.00 16.38
N MET A 7 -17.41 2.46 17.02
CA MET A 7 -18.63 1.68 17.23
C MET A 7 -19.30 1.32 15.91
N THR A 8 -19.40 2.28 15.00
CA THR A 8 -19.99 2.06 13.68
C THR A 8 -19.20 1.02 12.89
N ASN A 9 -17.89 1.11 12.92
CA ASN A 9 -17.02 0.17 12.21
C ASN A 9 -17.19 -1.25 12.77
N LYS A 10 -17.33 -1.39 14.06
CA LYS A 10 -17.52 -2.67 14.70
C LYS A 10 -18.79 -3.37 14.19
N ILE A 11 -19.87 -2.63 13.99
CA ILE A 11 -21.13 -3.20 13.52
C ILE A 11 -21.03 -3.65 12.08
N LYS A 12 -20.51 -2.80 11.21
CA LYS A 12 -20.51 -3.10 9.76
C LYS A 12 -19.31 -3.87 9.30
N GLY A 13 -18.39 -4.12 10.17
CA GLY A 13 -17.21 -4.69 9.66
C GLY A 13 -16.59 -5.74 10.50
N ALA A 14 -17.28 -6.82 10.72
CA ALA A 14 -16.54 -8.04 11.00
C ALA A 14 -15.40 -8.18 9.99
N ALA A 15 -15.64 -7.79 8.72
CA ALA A 15 -14.62 -7.78 7.68
C ALA A 15 -13.48 -6.80 8.00
N SER A 16 -13.78 -5.59 8.46
CA SER A 16 -12.75 -4.61 8.78
C SER A 16 -11.93 -4.99 10.02
N GLU A 17 -12.46 -5.85 10.88
CA GLU A 17 -11.72 -6.39 12.02
C GLU A 17 -10.77 -7.51 11.59
N LEU A 18 -11.07 -8.16 10.45
CA LEU A 18 -10.26 -9.26 9.90
C LEU A 18 -9.18 -8.76 8.95
N HIS A 19 -9.32 -7.54 8.45
CA HIS A 19 -8.40 -6.99 7.45
C HIS A 19 -7.96 -5.59 7.84
N GLY A 20 -6.75 -5.23 7.46
CA GLY A 20 -6.17 -3.94 7.82
C GLY A 20 -5.35 -3.96 9.08
N GLY A 21 -5.23 -5.12 9.74
CA GLY A 21 -4.52 -5.27 11.00
C GLY A 21 -5.14 -4.43 12.10
N ILE A 22 -4.35 -4.04 13.08
CA ILE A 22 -4.81 -3.23 14.22
C ILE A 22 -5.22 -1.81 13.82
N PHE A 23 -4.83 -1.37 12.64
CA PHE A 23 -5.12 0.00 12.18
C PHE A 23 -6.46 0.12 11.47
N GLY A 24 -6.98 -0.98 10.96
CA GLY A 24 -8.28 -1.02 10.30
C GLY A 24 -8.23 -0.67 8.82
N LEU A 25 -9.34 -1.02 8.15
CA LEU A 25 -9.45 -0.99 6.69
C LEU A 25 -9.51 0.42 6.11
N GLY A 26 -10.23 1.31 6.74
CA GLY A 26 -10.49 2.64 6.18
C GLY A 26 -11.57 2.63 5.11
N GLU A 27 -11.43 3.50 4.13
CA GLU A 27 -12.41 3.70 3.07
C GLU A 27 -11.92 3.15 1.74
N PRO A 28 -12.83 2.80 0.82
CA PRO A 28 -12.41 2.42 -0.54
C PRO A 28 -11.50 3.49 -1.14
N ASN A 29 -10.43 3.03 -1.77
CA ASN A 29 -9.41 3.92 -2.32
C ASN A 29 -9.81 4.40 -3.72
N ASP A 30 -10.92 5.14 -3.80
CA ASP A 30 -11.49 5.54 -5.07
C ASP A 30 -10.64 6.56 -5.82
N ALA A 31 -9.98 7.45 -5.09
CA ALA A 31 -9.17 8.51 -5.69
C ALA A 31 -8.01 7.95 -6.54
N TYR A 32 -7.44 6.83 -6.14
CA TYR A 32 -6.33 6.20 -6.84
C TYR A 32 -6.73 4.94 -7.62
N ALA A 33 -8.03 4.62 -7.65
CA ALA A 33 -8.52 3.43 -8.33
C ALA A 33 -8.01 3.27 -9.77
N PRO A 34 -7.85 4.36 -10.58
CA PRO A 34 -7.31 4.21 -11.93
C PRO A 34 -5.89 3.64 -11.99
N TYR A 35 -5.16 3.66 -10.90
CA TYR A 35 -3.77 3.19 -10.83
C TYR A 35 -3.63 1.83 -10.15
N PHE A 36 -4.75 1.14 -9.94
CA PHE A 36 -4.77 -0.18 -9.28
C PHE A 36 -5.55 -1.17 -10.13
N ILE A 37 -5.14 -2.43 -10.08
CA ILE A 37 -5.97 -3.55 -10.53
C ILE A 37 -6.54 -4.17 -9.25
N GLY A 38 -7.88 -4.30 -9.20
CA GLY A 38 -8.57 -4.80 -8.01
C GLY A 38 -8.94 -3.71 -7.02
N GLN A 39 -9.51 -4.11 -5.90
CA GLN A 39 -10.02 -3.20 -4.89
C GLN A 39 -8.99 -2.98 -3.78
N SER A 40 -8.71 -1.73 -3.48
CA SER A 40 -7.90 -1.35 -2.34
C SER A 40 -8.65 -0.38 -1.43
N TYR A 41 -8.10 -0.18 -0.24
CA TYR A 41 -8.66 0.68 0.80
C TYR A 41 -7.55 1.54 1.38
N LEU A 42 -7.92 2.74 1.78
CA LEU A 42 -6.98 3.71 2.31
C LEU A 42 -7.47 4.22 3.66
N ASN A 43 -6.65 4.13 4.66
CA ASN A 43 -6.94 4.64 6.00
C ASN A 43 -5.88 5.64 6.41
N ALA A 44 -6.24 6.91 6.45
CA ALA A 44 -5.35 7.96 6.92
C ALA A 44 -5.25 7.88 8.45
N LEU A 45 -4.07 7.59 8.95
CA LEU A 45 -3.84 7.40 10.39
C LEU A 45 -3.45 8.69 11.09
N THR A 46 -2.89 9.65 10.34
CA THR A 46 -2.51 10.96 10.85
C THR A 46 -3.26 12.03 10.06
N ALA A 47 -3.32 13.26 10.59
CA ALA A 47 -4.00 14.34 9.90
C ALA A 47 -3.21 14.74 8.63
N PRO A 48 -3.91 15.24 7.58
CA PRO A 48 -3.24 15.59 6.31
C PRO A 48 -2.14 16.64 6.45
N ASP A 49 -2.24 17.50 7.45
CA ASP A 49 -1.28 18.56 7.72
C ASP A 49 -0.28 18.20 8.81
N ASP A 50 -0.30 16.95 9.27
CA ASP A 50 0.69 16.49 10.23
C ASP A 50 2.09 16.46 9.62
N TYR A 51 3.08 16.49 10.48
CA TYR A 51 4.48 16.49 10.10
C TYR A 51 4.84 15.32 9.19
N LEU A 52 4.29 14.15 9.46
CA LEU A 52 4.49 12.96 8.64
C LEU A 52 3.16 12.25 8.43
N PRO A 53 2.54 12.41 7.26
CA PRO A 53 1.33 11.66 6.93
C PRO A 53 1.61 10.15 6.85
N ILE A 54 0.82 9.37 7.56
CA ILE A 54 0.92 7.91 7.57
C ILE A 54 -0.43 7.33 7.17
N HIS A 55 -0.40 6.39 6.22
CA HIS A 55 -1.59 5.70 5.75
C HIS A 55 -1.44 4.20 5.97
N ASN A 56 -2.55 3.53 6.23
CA ASN A 56 -2.64 2.09 6.11
C ASN A 56 -3.33 1.78 4.79
N VAL A 57 -2.65 1.08 3.91
CA VAL A 57 -3.17 0.70 2.59
C VAL A 57 -3.47 -0.78 2.61
N THR A 58 -4.70 -1.14 2.30
CA THR A 58 -5.15 -2.55 2.30
C THR A 58 -5.59 -2.96 0.92
N PHE A 59 -5.16 -4.13 0.50
CA PHE A 59 -5.39 -4.70 -0.82
C PHE A 59 -6.17 -5.99 -0.67
N GLU A 60 -7.26 -6.14 -1.43
CA GLU A 60 -7.93 -7.44 -1.55
C GLU A 60 -7.02 -8.44 -2.28
N PRO A 61 -7.26 -9.74 -2.14
CA PRO A 61 -6.46 -10.74 -2.84
C PRO A 61 -6.36 -10.43 -4.34
N GLY A 62 -5.15 -10.47 -4.87
CA GLY A 62 -4.89 -10.16 -6.28
C GLY A 62 -4.77 -8.68 -6.62
N CYS A 63 -5.13 -7.79 -5.71
CA CYS A 63 -5.06 -6.35 -5.95
C CYS A 63 -3.60 -5.88 -5.90
N ARG A 64 -3.21 -5.04 -6.86
CA ARG A 64 -1.88 -4.43 -6.91
C ARG A 64 -1.96 -3.08 -7.57
N ASN A 65 -1.02 -2.21 -7.22
CA ASN A 65 -0.91 -0.92 -7.91
C ASN A 65 -0.07 -1.05 -9.18
N ASN A 66 -0.14 -0.03 -10.00
CA ASN A 66 0.68 0.07 -11.20
C ASN A 66 2.14 0.28 -10.83
N TRP A 67 3.03 -0.03 -11.74
CA TRP A 67 4.40 0.44 -11.66
C TRP A 67 4.38 1.95 -11.47
N HIS A 68 5.24 2.44 -10.58
CA HIS A 68 5.30 3.88 -10.30
C HIS A 68 6.65 4.28 -9.72
N ILE A 69 6.89 5.59 -9.71
CA ILE A 69 8.15 6.16 -9.23
C ILE A 69 7.82 7.34 -8.31
N HIS A 70 8.48 7.40 -7.18
CA HIS A 70 8.49 8.57 -6.31
C HIS A 70 9.73 9.37 -6.64
N HIS A 71 9.58 10.41 -7.46
CA HIS A 71 10.69 11.26 -7.89
C HIS A 71 11.09 12.24 -6.80
N ALA A 72 12.38 12.47 -6.66
CA ALA A 72 12.92 13.57 -5.85
C ALA A 72 14.32 13.88 -6.35
N SER A 73 14.70 15.15 -6.32
CA SER A 73 16.07 15.56 -6.67
C SER A 73 17.03 15.35 -5.51
N ASN A 74 16.52 15.32 -4.28
CA ASN A 74 17.28 15.03 -3.08
C ASN A 74 16.31 14.51 -2.00
N GLY A 75 16.76 13.55 -1.19
CA GLY A 75 15.88 12.89 -0.22
C GLY A 75 14.79 12.09 -0.91
N GLY A 76 13.61 12.03 -0.30
CA GLY A 76 12.46 11.31 -0.84
C GLY A 76 12.55 9.81 -0.63
N GLY A 77 11.62 9.10 -1.28
CA GLY A 77 11.46 7.67 -1.10
C GLY A 77 10.30 7.35 -0.17
N GLN A 78 10.01 6.08 -0.03
CA GLN A 78 8.85 5.63 0.73
C GLN A 78 9.20 4.43 1.60
N VAL A 79 8.55 4.32 2.75
CA VAL A 79 8.67 3.14 3.62
C VAL A 79 7.34 2.41 3.63
N LEU A 80 7.41 1.10 3.48
CA LEU A 80 6.26 0.20 3.67
C LEU A 80 6.54 -0.69 4.87
N ILE A 81 5.55 -0.84 5.74
CA ILE A 81 5.62 -1.77 6.87
C ILE A 81 4.43 -2.69 6.76
N CYS A 82 4.67 -3.97 6.48
CA CYS A 82 3.59 -4.94 6.40
C CYS A 82 3.01 -5.18 7.80
N VAL A 83 1.70 -5.03 7.94
CA VAL A 83 1.00 -5.19 9.23
C VAL A 83 -0.03 -6.30 9.22
N ASP A 84 -0.43 -6.78 8.04
CA ASP A 84 -1.43 -7.86 7.96
C ASP A 84 -1.34 -8.56 6.60
N GLY A 85 -1.63 -9.85 6.59
CA GLY A 85 -1.70 -10.65 5.37
C GLY A 85 -0.36 -10.83 4.69
N GLU A 86 -0.40 -11.08 3.37
CA GLU A 86 0.80 -11.34 2.58
C GLU A 86 0.76 -10.55 1.29
N GLY A 87 1.89 -10.01 0.90
CA GLY A 87 1.98 -9.19 -0.29
C GLY A 87 3.30 -9.31 -1.01
N TRP A 88 3.41 -8.51 -2.06
CA TRP A 88 4.57 -8.41 -2.92
C TRP A 88 5.11 -6.98 -2.96
N TYR A 89 6.41 -6.87 -3.09
CA TYR A 89 7.09 -5.66 -3.51
C TYR A 89 8.12 -6.03 -4.57
N GLN A 90 8.19 -5.25 -5.65
CA GLN A 90 9.17 -5.50 -6.71
C GLN A 90 9.71 -4.21 -7.28
N GLU A 91 11.03 -4.10 -7.34
CA GLU A 91 11.72 -3.09 -8.14
C GLU A 91 11.93 -3.62 -9.56
N GLU A 92 11.85 -2.75 -10.53
CA GLU A 92 12.12 -3.10 -11.93
C GLU A 92 13.50 -3.76 -12.06
N GLY A 93 13.54 -4.89 -12.73
CA GLY A 93 14.77 -5.63 -12.99
C GLY A 93 15.22 -6.54 -11.84
N LYS A 94 14.45 -6.62 -10.75
CA LYS A 94 14.77 -7.46 -9.60
C LYS A 94 13.65 -8.46 -9.34
N PRO A 95 13.95 -9.57 -8.63
CA PRO A 95 12.90 -10.49 -8.20
C PRO A 95 11.91 -9.82 -7.24
N ALA A 96 10.66 -10.24 -7.31
CA ALA A 96 9.66 -9.79 -6.34
C ALA A 96 9.97 -10.34 -4.96
N GLN A 97 9.75 -9.51 -3.94
CA GLN A 97 9.92 -9.88 -2.54
C GLN A 97 8.57 -10.24 -1.95
N HIS A 98 8.47 -11.39 -1.30
CA HIS A 98 7.27 -11.82 -0.60
C HIS A 98 7.28 -11.20 0.79
N LEU A 99 6.22 -10.45 1.12
CA LEU A 99 6.14 -9.69 2.36
C LEU A 99 5.15 -10.34 3.33
N HIS A 100 5.55 -10.35 4.61
CA HIS A 100 4.76 -10.85 5.73
C HIS A 100 4.69 -9.78 6.81
N PRO A 101 3.73 -9.88 7.75
CA PRO A 101 3.66 -8.91 8.86
C PRO A 101 5.00 -8.79 9.59
N GLY A 102 5.42 -7.54 9.77
CA GLY A 102 6.71 -7.20 10.36
C GLY A 102 7.80 -6.89 9.35
N ASP A 103 7.61 -7.21 8.07
CA ASP A 103 8.58 -6.87 7.04
C ASP A 103 8.52 -5.37 6.74
N ILE A 104 9.70 -4.79 6.57
CA ILE A 104 9.86 -3.38 6.27
C ILE A 104 10.62 -3.24 4.95
N VAL A 105 10.08 -2.43 4.06
CA VAL A 105 10.71 -2.12 2.79
C VAL A 105 11.02 -0.62 2.75
N GLU A 106 12.28 -0.30 2.53
CA GLU A 106 12.70 1.07 2.27
C GLU A 106 12.87 1.22 0.76
N ILE A 107 12.01 2.03 0.15
CA ILE A 107 12.01 2.25 -1.29
C ILE A 107 12.74 3.56 -1.58
N PRO A 108 13.91 3.51 -2.22
CA PRO A 108 14.63 4.74 -2.57
C PRO A 108 13.81 5.60 -3.53
N ALA A 109 14.03 6.91 -3.49
CA ALA A 109 13.49 7.80 -4.50
C ALA A 109 13.98 7.39 -5.89
N ASN A 110 13.19 7.69 -6.90
CA ASN A 110 13.52 7.49 -8.32
C ASN A 110 13.60 6.03 -8.77
N VAL A 111 13.08 5.10 -7.97
CA VAL A 111 13.07 3.68 -8.30
C VAL A 111 11.69 3.28 -8.79
N LYS A 112 11.63 2.65 -9.96
CA LYS A 112 10.39 2.12 -10.52
C LYS A 112 10.03 0.81 -9.80
N HIS A 113 8.84 0.77 -9.22
CA HIS A 113 8.41 -0.36 -8.40
C HIS A 113 6.89 -0.49 -8.38
N TRP A 114 6.42 -1.59 -7.81
CA TRP A 114 5.02 -1.80 -7.48
C TRP A 114 4.90 -2.64 -6.21
N HIS A 115 3.73 -2.62 -5.61
CA HIS A 115 3.40 -3.50 -4.49
C HIS A 115 1.91 -3.87 -4.53
N GLY A 116 1.57 -4.94 -3.83
CA GLY A 116 0.20 -5.44 -3.82
C GLY A 116 0.06 -6.73 -3.06
N ALA A 117 -1.17 -7.23 -2.99
CA ALA A 117 -1.50 -8.48 -2.31
C ALA A 117 -1.02 -9.70 -3.09
N THR A 118 -0.83 -10.81 -2.41
CA THR A 118 -0.71 -12.10 -3.12
C THR A 118 -2.07 -12.50 -3.67
N ALA A 119 -2.08 -13.48 -4.56
CA ALA A 119 -3.32 -13.89 -5.23
C ALA A 119 -4.38 -14.44 -4.27
N ASN A 120 -3.97 -14.97 -3.13
CA ASN A 120 -4.84 -15.68 -2.20
C ASN A 120 -4.93 -15.03 -0.82
N SER A 121 -4.35 -13.88 -0.61
CA SER A 121 -4.34 -13.24 0.70
C SER A 121 -4.66 -11.74 0.58
N TRP A 122 -5.35 -11.22 1.56
CA TRP A 122 -5.39 -9.79 1.81
C TRP A 122 -3.99 -9.34 2.22
N PHE A 123 -3.72 -8.06 2.06
CA PHE A 123 -2.42 -7.47 2.40
C PHE A 123 -2.62 -6.05 2.87
N SER A 124 -2.02 -5.71 4.01
CA SER A 124 -2.03 -4.34 4.50
C SER A 124 -0.64 -3.89 4.85
N HIS A 125 -0.29 -2.67 4.47
CA HIS A 125 0.96 -2.07 4.88
C HIS A 125 0.75 -0.61 5.26
N LEU A 126 1.52 -0.17 6.25
CA LEU A 126 1.68 1.25 6.49
C LEU A 126 2.54 1.84 5.38
N ALA A 127 2.27 3.08 5.02
CA ALA A 127 3.05 3.79 4.02
C ALA A 127 3.27 5.22 4.47
N PHE A 128 4.50 5.68 4.36
CA PHE A 128 4.85 7.08 4.54
C PHE A 128 6.08 7.40 3.68
N GLU A 129 6.22 8.68 3.33
CA GLU A 129 7.29 9.13 2.45
C GLU A 129 8.30 9.97 3.23
N TYR A 130 9.58 9.79 2.91
CA TYR A 130 10.59 10.71 3.38
C TYR A 130 10.42 12.05 2.68
N PRO A 131 10.60 13.18 3.40
CA PRO A 131 10.60 14.48 2.76
C PRO A 131 11.66 14.55 1.65
N GLY A 132 11.26 15.11 0.51
CA GLY A 132 12.15 15.21 -0.65
C GLY A 132 12.03 16.56 -1.32
N GLU A 133 13.10 16.96 -2.02
CA GLU A 133 13.12 18.18 -2.83
C GLU A 133 12.58 17.86 -4.21
N ASN A 134 11.70 18.74 -4.73
CA ASN A 134 11.04 18.58 -6.03
C ASN A 134 10.35 17.23 -6.14
N ALA A 135 9.69 16.80 -5.06
CA ALA A 135 9.06 15.49 -4.99
C ALA A 135 7.79 15.45 -5.87
N SER A 136 7.64 14.36 -6.60
CA SER A 136 6.45 14.11 -7.41
C SER A 136 6.29 12.61 -7.61
N ASN A 137 5.06 12.17 -7.86
CA ASN A 137 4.76 10.77 -8.13
C ASN A 137 4.41 10.60 -9.59
N GLU A 138 4.91 9.54 -10.19
CA GLU A 138 4.62 9.19 -11.58
C GLU A 138 4.02 7.80 -11.64
N TRP A 139 2.80 7.70 -12.15
CA TRP A 139 2.11 6.42 -12.36
C TRP A 139 2.40 5.93 -13.77
N LEU A 140 2.76 4.65 -13.88
CA LEU A 140 3.18 4.03 -15.13
C LEU A 140 2.23 2.88 -15.48
N GLU A 141 2.73 1.88 -16.21
CA GLU A 141 1.90 0.79 -16.69
C GLU A 141 1.42 -0.13 -15.57
N PRO A 142 0.26 -0.79 -15.75
CA PRO A 142 -0.20 -1.81 -14.81
C PRO A 142 0.75 -3.01 -14.76
N VAL A 143 0.74 -3.70 -13.63
CA VAL A 143 1.33 -5.04 -13.52
C VAL A 143 0.29 -6.00 -14.12
N ASN A 144 0.50 -6.44 -15.35
CA ASN A 144 -0.47 -7.25 -16.04
C ASN A 144 -0.61 -8.66 -15.45
N ASP A 145 -1.68 -9.36 -15.82
CA ASP A 145 -1.97 -10.68 -15.27
C ASP A 145 -0.87 -11.69 -15.58
N GLU A 146 -0.22 -11.57 -16.71
CA GLU A 146 0.88 -12.47 -17.08
C GLU A 146 2.08 -12.30 -16.14
N GLN A 147 2.50 -11.07 -15.90
CA GLN A 147 3.58 -10.78 -14.95
C GLN A 147 3.22 -11.23 -13.54
N TYR A 148 2.00 -10.91 -13.13
CA TYR A 148 1.55 -11.20 -11.78
C TYR A 148 1.42 -12.71 -11.53
N SER A 149 0.86 -13.45 -12.49
CA SER A 149 0.68 -14.91 -12.35
C SER A 149 1.99 -15.68 -12.35
N ALA A 150 3.06 -15.08 -12.85
CA ALA A 150 4.37 -15.71 -12.85
C ALA A 150 5.08 -15.65 -11.49
N LEU A 151 4.54 -14.89 -10.54
CA LEU A 151 5.15 -14.77 -9.20
C LEU A 151 4.91 -16.05 -8.39
N GLU A 152 5.95 -16.48 -7.72
CA GLU A 152 5.92 -17.68 -6.89
C GLU A 152 6.34 -17.36 -5.47
N ILE A 153 5.64 -17.98 -4.53
CA ILE A 153 5.94 -17.87 -3.10
C ILE A 153 7.00 -18.88 -2.72
#